data_f02a2927bbcbfdbefdaa8f3322e8f6da
#
_entry.id   f02a2927bbcbfdbefdaa8f3322e8f6da
#
_cell.length_a   1.000
_cell.length_b   1.000
_cell.length_c   1.000
_cell.angle_alpha   90.00
_cell.angle_beta   90.00
_cell.angle_gamma   90.00
#
_symmetry.space_group_name_H-M   'P 1'
#
loop_
_entity.id
_entity.type
_entity.pdbx_description
1 polymer ?
#
loop_
_entity_poly.entity_id
_entity_poly.type
_entity_poly.pdbx_seq_one_letter_code
_entity_poly.pdbx_strand_id
1 'polypeptide(L)'
;WNVQDKIGKSLYDVHAPVKSLNEKIGFNIGRFIERAPLLQPFERENWLIHADTKRLHLAEEPEIVGNPDNWFVRSERETICKIHDDYSLFTIRVSFAPLNEIHAYEDAKAGMLKSLKTMDKDEINYFGGAKKVKTLIEYLDS
;
A
#
# COMPACT_ATOMS: atom_id res chain seq x y z
N TRP A 1 6.43 1.92 8.44
CA TRP A 1 7.09 3.04 7.79
C TRP A 1 7.46 4.11 8.81
N ASN A 2 8.77 4.35 9.01
CA ASN A 2 9.28 5.32 9.98
C ASN A 2 9.91 6.49 9.23
N VAL A 3 9.50 7.72 9.54
CA VAL A 3 10.01 8.92 8.87
C VAL A 3 11.53 9.09 9.10
N GLN A 4 12.04 8.71 10.26
CA GLN A 4 13.47 8.81 10.58
C GLN A 4 14.34 7.98 9.65
N ASP A 5 13.83 6.84 9.17
CA ASP A 5 14.53 5.98 8.20
C ASP A 5 14.56 6.58 6.78
N LYS A 6 13.83 7.66 6.55
CA LYS A 6 13.66 8.29 5.25
C LYS A 6 14.35 9.67 5.14
N ILE A 7 14.57 10.33 6.27
CA ILE A 7 15.22 11.65 6.29
C ILE A 7 16.60 11.58 5.62
N GLY A 8 16.85 12.49 4.68
CA GLY A 8 18.11 12.60 3.96
C GLY A 8 18.35 11.55 2.88
N LYS A 9 17.39 10.64 2.64
CA LYS A 9 17.49 9.63 1.57
C LYS A 9 16.89 10.15 0.27
N SER A 10 17.43 9.64 -0.84
CA SER A 10 16.84 9.87 -2.15
C SER A 10 15.48 9.17 -2.28
N LEU A 11 14.64 9.62 -3.22
CA LEU A 11 13.36 8.95 -3.52
C LEU A 11 13.58 7.48 -3.92
N TYR A 12 14.68 7.19 -4.60
CA TYR A 12 15.07 5.82 -4.96
C TYR A 12 15.30 4.95 -3.72
N ASP A 13 16.05 5.45 -2.73
CA ASP A 13 16.33 4.72 -1.48
C ASP A 13 15.09 4.58 -0.60
N VAL A 14 14.20 5.58 -0.62
CA VAL A 14 12.91 5.51 0.09
C VAL A 14 12.04 4.37 -0.43
N HIS A 15 12.08 4.12 -1.74
CA HIS A 15 11.30 3.07 -2.41
C HIS A 15 12.04 1.73 -2.54
N ALA A 16 13.29 1.63 -2.13
CA ALA A 16 14.10 0.42 -2.26
C ALA A 16 13.45 -0.87 -1.68
N PRO A 17 12.66 -0.82 -0.59
CA PRO A 17 11.96 -2.01 -0.09
C PRO A 17 10.96 -2.63 -1.08
N VAL A 18 10.43 -1.82 -2.02
CA VAL A 18 9.52 -2.30 -3.08
C VAL A 18 10.35 -2.60 -4.33
N LYS A 19 10.88 -3.84 -4.42
CA LYS A 19 11.93 -4.24 -5.38
C LYS A 19 11.68 -3.79 -6.82
N SER A 20 10.55 -4.07 -7.39
CA SER A 20 10.29 -3.77 -8.81
C SER A 20 9.82 -2.33 -9.08
N LEU A 21 9.50 -1.55 -8.05
CA LEU A 21 8.92 -0.21 -8.22
C LEU A 21 9.90 0.76 -8.87
N ASN A 22 11.12 0.81 -8.39
CA ASN A 22 12.14 1.70 -8.93
C ASN A 22 12.49 1.37 -10.39
N GLU A 23 12.55 0.07 -10.74
CA GLU A 23 12.85 -0.39 -12.08
C GLU A 23 11.71 -0.09 -13.07
N LYS A 24 10.46 -0.34 -12.65
CA LYS A 24 9.28 -0.17 -13.49
C LYS A 24 8.87 1.28 -13.66
N ILE A 25 8.82 2.05 -12.56
CA ILE A 25 8.20 3.39 -12.56
C ILE A 25 8.98 4.47 -11.81
N GLY A 26 10.12 4.16 -11.15
CA GLY A 26 10.87 5.12 -10.32
C GLY A 26 11.23 6.42 -11.04
N PHE A 27 11.71 6.32 -12.29
CA PHE A 27 11.99 7.48 -13.12
C PHE A 27 10.74 8.34 -13.40
N ASN A 28 9.60 7.69 -13.67
CA ASN A 28 8.35 8.40 -13.94
C ASN A 28 7.79 9.08 -12.69
N ILE A 29 7.95 8.47 -11.51
CA ILE A 29 7.57 9.07 -10.23
C ILE A 29 8.39 10.35 -10.00
N GLY A 30 9.71 10.31 -10.16
CA GLY A 30 10.57 11.48 -10.02
C GLY A 30 10.17 12.61 -10.96
N ARG A 31 9.99 12.31 -12.25
CA ARG A 31 9.52 13.29 -13.24
C ARG A 31 8.14 13.85 -12.95
N PHE A 32 7.23 13.03 -12.45
CA PHE A 32 5.90 13.49 -12.05
C PHE A 32 5.99 14.51 -10.91
N ILE A 33 6.75 14.21 -9.85
CA ILE A 33 6.92 15.10 -8.70
C ILE A 33 7.57 16.43 -9.14
N GLU A 34 8.60 16.36 -9.98
CA GLU A 34 9.31 17.54 -10.49
C GLU A 34 8.38 18.46 -11.30
N ARG A 35 7.53 17.87 -12.17
CA ARG A 35 6.68 18.59 -13.12
C ARG A 35 5.26 18.87 -12.64
N ALA A 36 4.90 18.36 -11.45
CA ALA A 36 3.58 18.60 -10.88
C ALA A 36 3.28 20.10 -10.80
N PRO A 37 2.08 20.54 -11.18
CA PRO A 37 1.67 21.92 -11.04
C PRO A 37 1.70 22.37 -9.57
N LEU A 38 2.08 23.63 -9.36
CA LEU A 38 2.13 24.22 -8.03
C LEU A 38 0.71 24.28 -7.43
N LEU A 39 0.60 23.91 -6.15
CA LEU A 39 -0.63 23.93 -5.35
C LEU A 39 -1.78 23.07 -5.90
N GLN A 40 -1.49 22.13 -6.78
CA GLN A 40 -2.46 21.16 -7.26
C GLN A 40 -2.17 19.79 -6.60
N PRO A 41 -3.03 19.30 -5.69
CA PRO A 41 -2.86 17.99 -5.08
C PRO A 41 -3.24 16.85 -6.04
N PHE A 42 -2.50 15.76 -5.93
CA PHE A 42 -2.79 14.48 -6.57
C PHE A 42 -2.96 13.43 -5.50
N GLU A 43 -3.94 12.57 -5.67
CA GLU A 43 -4.27 11.53 -4.71
C GLU A 43 -4.22 10.15 -5.36
N ARG A 44 -3.82 9.16 -4.57
CA ARG A 44 -4.02 7.75 -4.87
C ARG A 44 -4.40 6.99 -3.62
N GLU A 45 -4.97 5.84 -3.79
CA GLU A 45 -5.23 4.90 -2.70
C GLU A 45 -4.42 3.63 -2.88
N ASN A 46 -3.96 3.10 -1.75
CA ASN A 46 -3.30 1.82 -1.65
C ASN A 46 -3.99 1.00 -0.55
N TRP A 47 -3.85 -0.31 -0.58
CA TRP A 47 -4.40 -1.18 0.45
C TRP A 47 -3.49 -2.37 0.74
N LEU A 48 -3.52 -2.80 1.98
CA LEU A 48 -2.82 -3.97 2.51
C LEU A 48 -3.75 -4.72 3.47
N ILE A 49 -3.43 -5.96 3.76
CA ILE A 49 -4.13 -6.73 4.78
C ILE A 49 -3.24 -6.92 6.00
N HIS A 50 -3.78 -6.61 7.16
CA HIS A 50 -3.09 -6.64 8.45
C HIS A 50 -3.82 -7.54 9.46
N ALA A 51 -3.05 -8.05 10.45
CA ALA A 51 -3.60 -8.82 11.57
C ALA A 51 -4.21 -7.94 12.67
N ASP A 52 -3.88 -6.65 12.69
CA ASP A 52 -4.34 -5.70 13.69
C ASP A 52 -4.55 -4.29 13.10
N THR A 53 -4.97 -3.34 13.93
CA THR A 53 -5.25 -1.95 13.55
C THR A 53 -4.15 -0.97 13.98
N LYS A 54 -2.94 -1.45 14.28
CA LYS A 54 -1.82 -0.58 14.61
C LYS A 54 -1.34 0.16 13.36
N ARG A 55 -1.21 1.47 13.47
CA ARG A 55 -0.74 2.31 12.35
C ARG A 55 0.76 2.21 12.12
N LEU A 56 1.52 1.85 13.14
CA LEU A 56 2.97 1.71 13.09
C LEU A 56 3.40 0.54 13.97
N HIS A 57 4.17 -0.37 13.40
CA HIS A 57 4.90 -1.39 14.12
C HIS A 57 6.37 -0.94 14.21
N LEU A 58 6.89 -0.85 15.43
CA LEU A 58 8.30 -0.53 15.70
C LEU A 58 9.21 -1.76 15.62
N ALA A 59 8.60 -2.93 15.72
CA ALA A 59 9.20 -4.24 15.45
C ALA A 59 8.59 -4.83 14.18
N GLU A 60 8.89 -6.09 13.88
CA GLU A 60 8.24 -6.82 12.79
C GLU A 60 6.72 -6.85 12.97
N GLU A 61 6.00 -6.70 11.86
CA GLU A 61 4.55 -6.87 11.86
C GLU A 61 4.20 -8.30 12.28
N PRO A 62 3.10 -8.48 13.06
CA PRO A 62 2.64 -9.82 13.42
C PRO A 62 2.35 -10.64 12.16
N GLU A 63 2.77 -11.90 12.15
CA GLU A 63 2.39 -12.81 11.09
C GLU A 63 0.85 -12.92 11.03
N ILE A 64 0.30 -12.79 9.84
CA ILE A 64 -1.13 -12.95 9.62
C ILE A 64 -1.45 -14.45 9.60
N VAL A 65 -2.13 -14.90 10.65
CA VAL A 65 -2.56 -16.27 10.85
C VAL A 65 -4.02 -16.36 11.24
N GLY A 66 -4.62 -17.53 11.07
CA GLY A 66 -5.99 -17.81 11.51
C GLY A 66 -7.06 -17.45 10.49
N ASN A 67 -8.27 -17.17 11.01
CA ASN A 67 -9.44 -16.89 10.18
C ASN A 67 -9.40 -15.48 9.61
N PRO A 68 -9.56 -15.28 8.29
CA PRO A 68 -9.63 -13.97 7.63
C PRO A 68 -10.73 -13.03 8.17
N ASP A 69 -11.78 -13.54 8.80
CA ASP A 69 -12.80 -12.70 9.48
C ASP A 69 -12.20 -11.77 10.54
N ASN A 70 -11.04 -12.13 11.10
CA ASN A 70 -10.35 -11.35 12.11
C ASN A 70 -9.26 -10.44 11.54
N TRP A 71 -9.13 -10.37 10.22
CA TRP A 71 -8.14 -9.53 9.56
C TRP A 71 -8.73 -8.17 9.22
N PHE A 72 -7.86 -7.23 8.87
CA PHE A 72 -8.22 -5.86 8.58
C PHE A 72 -7.69 -5.44 7.20
N VAL A 73 -8.54 -4.74 6.45
CA VAL A 73 -8.09 -3.96 5.30
C VAL A 73 -7.51 -2.66 5.83
N ARG A 74 -6.21 -2.45 5.63
CA ARG A 74 -5.55 -1.18 5.86
C ARG A 74 -5.54 -0.40 4.56
N SER A 75 -6.24 0.71 4.52
CA SER A 75 -6.25 1.64 3.40
C SER A 75 -5.33 2.81 3.67
N GLU A 76 -4.59 3.23 2.65
CA GLU A 76 -3.73 4.39 2.67
C GLU A 76 -4.16 5.36 1.59
N ARG A 77 -4.73 6.49 1.99
CA ARG A 77 -4.95 7.61 1.08
C ARG A 77 -3.69 8.46 1.08
N GLU A 78 -3.01 8.45 -0.04
CA GLU A 78 -1.76 9.17 -0.25
C GLU A 78 -2.03 10.41 -1.08
N THR A 79 -1.59 11.57 -0.56
CA THR A 79 -1.72 12.84 -1.27
C THR A 79 -0.36 13.46 -1.44
N ILE A 80 -0.02 13.88 -2.66
CA ILE A 80 1.18 14.66 -2.95
C ILE A 80 0.77 16.00 -3.56
N CYS A 81 1.37 17.08 -3.06
CA CYS A 81 1.16 18.43 -3.54
C CYS A 81 2.49 19.19 -3.60
N LYS A 82 2.83 19.72 -4.77
CA LYS A 82 3.95 20.63 -4.90
C LYS A 82 3.57 21.98 -4.28
N ILE A 83 4.21 22.33 -3.17
CA ILE A 83 3.90 23.55 -2.39
C ILE A 83 4.89 24.70 -2.68
N HIS A 84 6.02 24.39 -3.29
CA HIS A 84 7.06 25.32 -3.72
C HIS A 84 7.83 24.68 -4.88
N ASP A 85 8.61 25.45 -5.62
CA ASP A 85 9.40 24.91 -6.74
C ASP A 85 10.33 23.75 -6.32
N ASP A 86 10.89 23.85 -5.10
CA ASP A 86 11.83 22.86 -4.55
C ASP A 86 11.19 21.86 -3.59
N TYR A 87 9.91 22.03 -3.20
CA TYR A 87 9.30 21.24 -2.13
C TYR A 87 7.92 20.67 -2.50
N SER A 88 7.74 19.41 -2.22
CA SER A 88 6.45 18.74 -2.28
C SER A 88 6.05 18.20 -0.90
N LEU A 89 4.80 18.39 -0.52
CA LEU A 89 4.21 17.79 0.66
C LEU A 89 3.62 16.44 0.28
N PHE A 90 4.03 15.39 0.99
CA PHE A 90 3.44 14.07 0.87
C PHE A 90 2.78 13.67 2.20
N THR A 91 1.53 13.29 2.15
CA THR A 91 0.77 12.84 3.32
C THR A 91 0.18 11.47 3.09
N ILE A 92 0.10 10.67 4.16
CA ILE A 92 -0.54 9.36 4.16
C ILE A 92 -1.59 9.34 5.26
N ARG A 93 -2.86 9.15 4.87
CA ARG A 93 -3.95 8.91 5.81
C ARG A 93 -4.26 7.42 5.84
N VAL A 94 -3.99 6.81 6.99
CA VAL A 94 -4.27 5.39 7.23
C VAL A 94 -5.63 5.21 7.87
N SER A 95 -6.43 4.29 7.34
CA SER A 95 -7.67 3.80 7.93
C SER A 95 -7.70 2.27 7.93
N PHE A 96 -8.55 1.70 8.79
CA PHE A 96 -8.74 0.25 8.91
C PHE A 96 -10.22 -0.06 8.87
N ALA A 97 -10.56 -1.15 8.17
CA ALA A 97 -11.89 -1.75 8.19
C ALA A 97 -11.75 -3.27 8.42
N PRO A 98 -12.65 -3.93 9.15
CA PRO A 98 -12.68 -5.38 9.23
C PRO A 98 -12.78 -6.00 7.82
N LEU A 99 -11.99 -7.02 7.53
CA LEU A 99 -11.99 -7.64 6.19
C LEU A 99 -13.35 -8.28 5.85
N ASN A 100 -14.05 -8.82 6.84
CA ASN A 100 -15.36 -9.44 6.64
C ASN A 100 -16.44 -8.47 6.14
N GLU A 101 -16.28 -7.15 6.34
CA GLU A 101 -17.20 -6.16 5.80
C GLU A 101 -17.18 -6.11 4.26
N ILE A 102 -16.12 -6.60 3.61
CA ILE A 102 -16.00 -6.59 2.15
C ILE A 102 -17.12 -7.37 1.45
N HIS A 103 -17.70 -8.37 2.12
CA HIS A 103 -18.81 -9.15 1.56
C HIS A 103 -20.08 -8.32 1.35
N ALA A 104 -20.20 -7.16 1.98
CA ALA A 104 -21.30 -6.21 1.73
C ALA A 104 -21.08 -5.32 0.49
N TYR A 105 -19.89 -5.39 -0.14
CA TYR A 105 -19.48 -4.50 -1.24
C TYR A 105 -18.96 -5.32 -2.43
N GLU A 106 -19.86 -5.81 -3.27
CA GLU A 106 -19.53 -6.71 -4.39
C GLU A 106 -18.45 -6.18 -5.33
N ASP A 107 -18.50 -4.90 -5.69
CA ASP A 107 -17.49 -4.27 -6.56
C ASP A 107 -16.10 -4.24 -5.90
N ALA A 108 -16.03 -3.95 -4.61
CA ALA A 108 -14.78 -3.93 -3.85
C ALA A 108 -14.22 -5.36 -3.69
N LYS A 109 -15.08 -6.34 -3.38
CA LYS A 109 -14.73 -7.76 -3.32
C LYS A 109 -14.17 -8.24 -4.66
N ALA A 110 -14.86 -7.97 -5.75
CA ALA A 110 -14.42 -8.36 -7.09
C ALA A 110 -13.10 -7.67 -7.50
N GLY A 111 -12.96 -6.38 -7.18
CA GLY A 111 -11.72 -5.63 -7.43
C GLY A 111 -10.53 -6.17 -6.66
N MET A 112 -10.70 -6.45 -5.36
CA MET A 112 -9.65 -7.05 -4.52
C MET A 112 -9.26 -8.44 -5.03
N LEU A 113 -10.23 -9.29 -5.33
CA LEU A 113 -10.00 -10.63 -5.86
C LEU A 113 -9.23 -10.59 -7.20
N LYS A 114 -9.63 -9.70 -8.11
CA LYS A 114 -8.93 -9.50 -9.38
C LYS A 114 -7.48 -9.07 -9.14
N SER A 115 -7.25 -8.13 -8.24
CA SER A 115 -5.92 -7.64 -7.88
C SER A 115 -5.03 -8.78 -7.35
N LEU A 116 -5.54 -9.57 -6.40
CA LEU A 116 -4.81 -10.72 -5.83
C LEU A 116 -4.45 -11.78 -6.89
N LYS A 117 -5.37 -12.07 -7.82
CA LYS A 117 -5.17 -13.07 -8.89
C LYS A 117 -4.17 -12.62 -9.97
N THR A 118 -3.90 -11.31 -10.06
CA THR A 118 -2.97 -10.74 -11.06
C THR A 118 -1.61 -10.35 -10.52
N MET A 119 -1.38 -10.52 -9.21
CA MET A 119 -0.09 -10.22 -8.59
C MET A 119 1.04 -11.06 -9.17
N ASP A 120 2.15 -10.42 -9.50
CA ASP A 120 3.39 -11.10 -9.84
C ASP A 120 4.11 -11.64 -8.58
N LYS A 121 5.22 -12.36 -8.78
CA LYS A 121 5.97 -12.98 -7.67
C LYS A 121 6.51 -11.96 -6.67
N ASP A 122 6.95 -10.79 -7.14
CA ASP A 122 7.51 -9.75 -6.27
C ASP A 122 6.43 -9.06 -5.48
N GLU A 123 5.27 -8.82 -6.10
CA GLU A 123 4.07 -8.28 -5.46
C GLU A 123 3.54 -9.25 -4.39
N ILE A 124 3.47 -10.55 -4.68
CA ILE A 124 3.09 -11.60 -3.72
C ILE A 124 4.03 -11.59 -2.52
N ASN A 125 5.33 -11.53 -2.75
CA ASN A 125 6.32 -11.49 -1.67
C ASN A 125 6.18 -10.23 -0.81
N TYR A 126 6.01 -9.06 -1.44
CA TYR A 126 5.80 -7.79 -0.75
C TYR A 126 4.49 -7.77 0.06
N PHE A 127 3.44 -8.39 -0.47
CA PHE A 127 2.12 -8.47 0.17
C PHE A 127 2.08 -9.41 1.39
N GLY A 128 3.12 -10.21 1.61
CA GLY A 128 3.25 -11.13 2.75
C GLY A 128 3.27 -12.61 2.38
N GLY A 129 3.51 -12.93 1.11
CA GLY A 129 3.78 -14.28 0.62
C GLY A 129 2.58 -15.03 0.06
N ALA A 130 2.89 -16.11 -0.65
CA ALA A 130 1.91 -16.89 -1.41
C ALA A 130 0.81 -17.52 -0.54
N LYS A 131 1.13 -17.93 0.69
CA LYS A 131 0.16 -18.52 1.62
C LYS A 131 -0.94 -17.51 1.96
N LYS A 132 -0.58 -16.27 2.31
CA LYS A 132 -1.51 -15.19 2.62
C LYS A 132 -2.41 -14.87 1.42
N VAL A 133 -1.81 -14.71 0.23
CA VAL A 133 -2.55 -14.40 -1.00
C VAL A 133 -3.54 -15.52 -1.33
N LYS A 134 -3.12 -16.79 -1.24
CA LYS A 134 -3.99 -17.95 -1.46
C LYS A 134 -5.17 -17.97 -0.49
N THR A 135 -4.91 -17.80 0.82
CA THR A 135 -5.96 -17.76 1.83
C THR A 135 -6.98 -16.65 1.57
N LEU A 136 -6.53 -15.47 1.15
CA LEU A 136 -7.43 -14.35 0.79
C LEU A 136 -8.26 -14.65 -0.44
N ILE A 137 -7.69 -15.25 -1.48
CA ILE A 137 -8.43 -15.65 -2.68
C ILE A 137 -9.53 -16.65 -2.32
N GLU A 138 -9.20 -17.69 -1.55
CA GLU A 138 -10.17 -18.69 -1.10
C GLU A 138 -11.29 -18.08 -0.27
N TYR A 139 -10.97 -17.14 0.62
CA TYR A 139 -11.93 -16.42 1.45
C TYR A 139 -12.86 -15.51 0.64
N LEU A 140 -12.33 -14.82 -0.36
CA LEU A 140 -13.13 -13.90 -1.20
C LEU A 140 -13.95 -14.64 -2.27
N ASP A 141 -13.54 -15.82 -2.69
CA ASP A 141 -14.29 -16.67 -3.64
C ASP A 141 -15.46 -17.44 -2.96
N SER A 142 -15.49 -17.47 -1.61
CA SER A 142 -16.60 -18.07 -0.85
C SER A 142 -17.76 -17.07 -0.71
#